data_95bb3e2ecaee4102a496bc00fbfe6aac
#
_entry.id   95bb3e2ecaee4102a496bc00fbfe6aac
#
_cell.length_a   1.000
_cell.length_b   1.000
_cell.length_c   1.000
_cell.angle_alpha   90.00
_cell.angle_beta   90.00
_cell.angle_gamma   90.00
#
_symmetry.space_group_name_H-M   'P 1'
#
loop_
_entity.id
_entity.type
_entity.pdbx_description
1 polymer ?
#
loop_
_entity_poly.entity_id
_entity_poly.type
_entity_poly.pdbx_seq_one_letter_code
_entity_poly.pdbx_strand_id
1 'polypeptide(L)'
;MVKGQCVPDYIFESSWEVCHMVGGIYTVLSTRAKTMQKLFTDRVFFVGPDFGDEVDNPLFTADEKLYSDWRAKAQQEGLHVRVGRWNVPGAPIALLVDFRPFYAQKNDIYGQMWADFQVDSLHAYGDYDEASMFSYAAAKVVESFYRHVLPAAAKVVYQGHEWMTCLGLLYIHKHVPQIGTIFTTHATSIGRSIAGNMKPLYEYLWAYRGDQMAEELNMQSKHSVEKQAAKYVDCFTTVSDITAVECRELLDKPVDVVLPNGFEDDFVPRGKAFDAQRMAARKVLLQVANALTGDRFDDQTLIVSTSGRYEFRNKGIDVFIEAIHRLRRAPLPQKVVAFIEVPGWVAGPREDLQARLRSGQTFDTPLDNPICTHCLHDAASDRVLGMMNYLGMHNALDERVKLIFVPCYLTGQDGIFNEPYYHLVGGNDLCVYPSYYEPWG
;
A
#
# COMPACT_ATOMS: atom_id res chain seq x y z
N MET A 1 14.68 -12.35 -27.91
CA MET A 1 15.69 -11.80 -26.95
C MET A 1 16.55 -10.80 -27.69
N VAL A 2 16.61 -9.57 -27.21
CA VAL A 2 17.50 -8.54 -27.76
C VAL A 2 18.94 -8.97 -27.44
N LYS A 3 19.84 -8.94 -28.44
CA LYS A 3 21.27 -9.29 -28.24
C LYS A 3 21.86 -8.40 -27.13
N GLY A 4 22.31 -9.02 -26.03
CA GLY A 4 22.97 -8.34 -24.91
C GLY A 4 22.15 -8.28 -23.59
N GLN A 5 20.91 -8.78 -23.56
CA GLN A 5 20.16 -8.86 -22.30
C GLN A 5 20.74 -9.94 -21.39
N CYS A 6 21.17 -9.54 -20.20
CA CYS A 6 21.52 -10.43 -19.11
C CYS A 6 20.22 -10.81 -18.37
N VAL A 7 19.80 -12.06 -18.49
CA VAL A 7 18.67 -12.58 -17.70
C VAL A 7 19.24 -13.15 -16.41
N PRO A 8 18.74 -12.76 -15.22
CA PRO A 8 19.17 -13.35 -13.97
C PRO A 8 18.74 -14.82 -13.87
N ASP A 9 19.53 -15.63 -13.18
CA ASP A 9 19.16 -17.00 -12.86
C ASP A 9 18.24 -17.04 -11.65
N TYR A 10 18.47 -16.15 -10.67
CA TYR A 10 17.67 -16.03 -9.44
C TYR A 10 17.39 -14.57 -9.11
N ILE A 11 16.19 -14.33 -8.55
CA ILE A 11 15.73 -13.01 -8.13
C ILE A 11 15.27 -13.10 -6.67
N PHE A 12 15.79 -12.22 -5.83
CA PHE A 12 15.23 -11.95 -4.50
C PHE A 12 14.53 -10.60 -4.54
N GLU A 13 13.28 -10.58 -4.13
CA GLU A 13 12.43 -9.40 -4.15
C GLU A 13 11.96 -9.09 -2.72
N SER A 14 12.52 -8.04 -2.13
CA SER A 14 12.27 -7.66 -0.73
C SER A 14 11.29 -6.52 -0.63
N SER A 15 10.29 -6.68 0.22
CA SER A 15 9.35 -5.62 0.57
C SER A 15 8.75 -5.89 1.96
N TRP A 16 8.45 -4.81 2.68
CA TRP A 16 7.67 -4.87 3.91
C TRP A 16 6.29 -5.50 3.71
N GLU A 17 5.77 -5.44 2.48
CA GLU A 17 4.43 -5.92 2.13
C GLU A 17 4.38 -7.36 1.57
N VAL A 18 5.46 -8.10 1.63
CA VAL A 18 5.45 -9.54 1.29
C VAL A 18 4.78 -10.32 2.42
N CYS A 19 3.70 -11.05 2.09
CA CYS A 19 2.84 -11.73 3.06
C CYS A 19 2.26 -10.80 4.16
N HIS A 20 2.23 -9.49 3.90
CA HIS A 20 1.77 -8.47 4.84
C HIS A 20 1.05 -7.35 4.07
N MET A 21 -0.27 -7.31 4.17
CA MET A 21 -1.09 -6.34 3.43
C MET A 21 -1.15 -5.01 4.18
N VAL A 22 -0.44 -3.99 3.68
CA VAL A 22 -0.45 -2.63 4.23
C VAL A 22 -0.91 -1.61 3.20
N GLY A 23 -0.42 -1.72 1.97
CA GLY A 23 -0.68 -0.71 0.94
C GLY A 23 -0.64 -1.24 -0.49
N GLY A 24 -0.37 -0.34 -1.44
CA GLY A 24 -0.40 -0.64 -2.87
C GLY A 24 0.74 -1.54 -3.36
N ILE A 25 1.86 -1.60 -2.64
CA ILE A 25 2.99 -2.46 -3.02
C ILE A 25 2.60 -3.93 -2.90
N TYR A 26 1.82 -4.30 -1.87
CA TYR A 26 1.23 -5.63 -1.77
C TYR A 26 0.50 -6.00 -3.07
N THR A 27 -0.35 -5.11 -3.58
CA THR A 27 -1.10 -5.36 -4.82
C THR A 27 -0.16 -5.53 -6.01
N VAL A 28 0.84 -4.68 -6.16
CA VAL A 28 1.84 -4.76 -7.24
C VAL A 28 2.56 -6.10 -7.22
N LEU A 29 3.07 -6.52 -6.05
CA LEU A 29 3.86 -7.75 -5.93
C LEU A 29 2.99 -9.01 -6.05
N SER A 30 1.86 -9.04 -5.36
CA SER A 30 0.96 -10.20 -5.33
C SER A 30 0.32 -10.49 -6.69
N THR A 31 -0.07 -9.45 -7.43
CA THR A 31 -0.68 -9.65 -8.75
C THR A 31 0.33 -10.12 -9.79
N ARG A 32 1.56 -9.58 -9.79
CA ARG A 32 2.59 -10.02 -10.73
C ARG A 32 3.26 -11.35 -10.37
N ALA A 33 3.10 -11.84 -9.13
CA ALA A 33 3.73 -13.08 -8.65
C ALA A 33 3.46 -14.28 -9.56
N LYS A 34 2.23 -14.43 -10.08
CA LYS A 34 1.85 -15.46 -11.04
C LYS A 34 2.71 -15.41 -12.32
N THR A 35 2.90 -14.23 -12.87
CA THR A 35 3.72 -14.02 -14.07
C THR A 35 5.20 -14.28 -13.79
N MET A 36 5.72 -13.82 -12.66
CA MET A 36 7.10 -14.09 -12.26
C MET A 36 7.34 -15.58 -12.04
N GLN A 37 6.43 -16.27 -11.37
CA GLN A 37 6.52 -17.72 -11.16
C GLN A 37 6.49 -18.50 -12.48
N LYS A 38 5.68 -18.06 -13.44
CA LYS A 38 5.64 -18.67 -14.79
C LYS A 38 6.96 -18.49 -15.55
N LEU A 39 7.61 -17.34 -15.41
CA LEU A 39 8.86 -17.03 -16.11
C LEU A 39 10.09 -17.67 -15.46
N PHE A 40 10.13 -17.74 -14.14
CA PHE A 40 11.31 -18.12 -13.38
C PHE A 40 11.14 -19.38 -12.51
N THR A 41 10.00 -20.00 -12.47
CA THR A 41 9.62 -21.20 -11.69
C THR A 41 10.53 -21.51 -10.50
N ASP A 42 10.11 -21.14 -9.29
CA ASP A 42 10.85 -21.33 -8.01
C ASP A 42 12.27 -20.75 -7.98
N ARG A 43 12.56 -19.76 -8.83
CA ARG A 43 13.81 -18.99 -8.84
C ARG A 43 13.59 -17.51 -8.51
N VAL A 44 12.35 -17.15 -8.12
CA VAL A 44 12.01 -15.86 -7.53
C VAL A 44 11.62 -16.10 -6.08
N PHE A 45 12.28 -15.38 -5.18
CA PHE A 45 12.07 -15.46 -3.74
C PHE A 45 11.56 -14.11 -3.26
N PHE A 46 10.36 -14.11 -2.69
CA PHE A 46 9.81 -12.91 -2.04
C PHE A 46 10.26 -12.90 -0.58
N VAL A 47 10.88 -11.80 -0.15
CA VAL A 47 11.44 -11.65 1.20
C VAL A 47 10.63 -10.63 1.97
N GLY A 48 10.02 -11.07 3.06
CA GLY A 48 9.16 -10.25 3.92
C GLY A 48 9.47 -10.35 5.40
N PRO A 49 8.88 -9.48 6.24
CA PRO A 49 9.06 -9.52 7.67
C PRO A 49 8.29 -10.70 8.30
N ASP A 50 8.88 -11.28 9.33
CA ASP A 50 8.23 -12.25 10.21
C ASP A 50 7.87 -11.60 11.55
N PHE A 51 6.57 -11.47 11.81
CA PHE A 51 6.06 -10.90 13.07
C PHE A 51 5.88 -11.94 14.18
N GLY A 52 6.23 -13.20 13.95
CA GLY A 52 6.18 -14.30 14.91
C GLY A 52 5.04 -15.29 14.67
N ASP A 53 5.17 -16.46 15.30
CA ASP A 53 4.23 -17.58 15.14
C ASP A 53 2.89 -17.39 15.87
N GLU A 54 2.80 -16.42 16.79
CA GLU A 54 1.59 -16.12 17.54
C GLU A 54 0.49 -15.47 16.68
N VAL A 55 0.87 -14.97 15.52
CA VAL A 55 -0.06 -14.35 14.56
C VAL A 55 -0.30 -15.34 13.43
N ASP A 56 -1.53 -15.88 13.36
CA ASP A 56 -1.96 -16.63 12.18
C ASP A 56 -1.87 -15.74 10.94
N ASN A 57 -1.01 -16.12 10.00
CA ASN A 57 -0.83 -15.37 8.76
C ASN A 57 -1.50 -16.10 7.60
N PRO A 58 -2.74 -15.73 7.23
CA PRO A 58 -3.49 -16.39 6.15
C PRO A 58 -2.82 -16.21 4.78
N LEU A 59 -1.89 -15.27 4.65
CA LEU A 59 -1.15 -15.00 3.42
C LEU A 59 0.08 -15.91 3.23
N PHE A 60 0.42 -16.73 4.21
CA PHE A 60 1.62 -17.58 4.16
C PHE A 60 1.34 -19.01 4.57
N THR A 61 1.84 -19.96 3.80
CA THR A 61 1.83 -21.38 4.13
C THR A 61 3.26 -21.88 4.28
N ALA A 62 3.66 -22.22 5.49
CA ALA A 62 4.99 -22.71 5.79
C ALA A 62 5.24 -24.08 5.12
N ASP A 63 6.46 -24.29 4.63
CA ASP A 63 6.95 -25.57 4.13
C ASP A 63 8.26 -25.96 4.82
N GLU A 64 8.17 -26.84 5.80
CA GLU A 64 9.30 -27.26 6.65
C GLU A 64 10.37 -28.05 5.87
N LYS A 65 10.03 -28.59 4.71
CA LYS A 65 10.96 -29.38 3.88
C LYS A 65 11.75 -28.51 2.92
N LEU A 66 11.17 -27.37 2.54
CA LEU A 66 11.78 -26.48 1.55
C LEU A 66 13.04 -25.82 2.13
N TYR A 67 14.19 -26.12 1.54
CA TYR A 67 15.52 -25.63 1.97
C TYR A 67 15.87 -25.96 3.44
N SER A 68 15.44 -27.09 3.97
CA SER A 68 15.68 -27.53 5.38
C SER A 68 17.14 -27.48 5.78
N ASP A 69 18.05 -27.98 4.93
CA ASP A 69 19.50 -28.01 5.21
C ASP A 69 20.10 -26.59 5.28
N TRP A 70 19.64 -25.69 4.44
CA TRP A 70 20.06 -24.29 4.50
C TRP A 70 19.48 -23.59 5.74
N ARG A 71 18.22 -23.82 6.07
CA ARG A 71 17.59 -23.23 7.27
C ARG A 71 18.37 -23.59 8.54
N ALA A 72 18.84 -24.82 8.66
CA ALA A 72 19.68 -25.24 9.78
C ALA A 72 21.01 -24.48 9.82
N LYS A 73 21.63 -24.16 8.68
CA LYS A 73 22.83 -23.32 8.60
C LYS A 73 22.52 -21.88 8.94
N ALA A 74 21.46 -21.31 8.38
CA ALA A 74 21.01 -19.96 8.67
C ALA A 74 20.77 -19.75 10.17
N GLN A 75 20.18 -20.74 10.84
CA GLN A 75 19.99 -20.70 12.29
C GLN A 75 21.32 -20.70 13.07
N GLN A 76 22.33 -21.43 12.58
CA GLN A 76 23.69 -21.40 13.17
C GLN A 76 24.36 -20.02 12.98
N GLU A 77 24.00 -19.30 11.94
CA GLU A 77 24.44 -17.92 11.67
C GLU A 77 23.62 -16.87 12.46
N GLY A 78 22.66 -17.31 13.29
CA GLY A 78 21.78 -16.43 14.06
C GLY A 78 20.63 -15.83 13.23
N LEU A 79 20.34 -16.41 12.06
CA LEU A 79 19.25 -15.99 11.19
C LEU A 79 18.03 -16.89 11.37
N HIS A 80 16.89 -16.29 11.70
CA HIS A 80 15.63 -16.99 11.87
C HIS A 80 14.72 -16.71 10.67
N VAL A 81 14.42 -17.77 9.89
CA VAL A 81 13.69 -17.65 8.63
C VAL A 81 12.63 -18.74 8.54
N ARG A 82 11.40 -18.35 8.31
CA ARG A 82 10.34 -19.26 7.86
C ARG A 82 10.31 -19.29 6.35
N VAL A 83 10.33 -20.49 5.77
CA VAL A 83 10.27 -20.71 4.32
C VAL A 83 8.95 -21.36 3.98
N GLY A 84 8.32 -20.90 2.90
CA GLY A 84 7.04 -21.44 2.47
C GLY A 84 6.54 -20.82 1.18
N ARG A 85 5.22 -20.77 1.05
CA ARG A 85 4.54 -20.21 -0.11
C ARG A 85 3.69 -19.01 0.28
N TRP A 86 3.77 -17.97 -0.52
CA TRP A 86 2.84 -16.85 -0.44
C TRP A 86 1.48 -17.26 -1.02
N ASN A 87 0.40 -17.12 -0.25
CA ASN A 87 -0.96 -17.52 -0.62
C ASN A 87 -1.62 -16.51 -1.59
N VAL A 88 -0.98 -16.31 -2.73
CA VAL A 88 -1.44 -15.47 -3.84
C VAL A 88 -1.36 -16.26 -5.15
N PRO A 89 -1.98 -15.79 -6.25
CA PRO A 89 -1.88 -16.48 -7.54
C PRO A 89 -0.42 -16.74 -7.95
N GLY A 90 -0.12 -17.99 -8.29
CA GLY A 90 1.23 -18.46 -8.61
C GLY A 90 1.98 -19.07 -7.42
N ALA A 91 1.51 -18.90 -6.20
CA ALA A 91 2.09 -19.43 -4.97
C ALA A 91 3.64 -19.41 -4.95
N PRO A 92 4.27 -18.24 -5.14
CA PRO A 92 5.72 -18.12 -5.17
C PRO A 92 6.35 -18.45 -3.82
N ILE A 93 7.65 -18.78 -3.84
CA ILE A 93 8.42 -18.99 -2.60
C ILE A 93 8.51 -17.67 -1.85
N ALA A 94 8.22 -17.72 -0.55
CA ALA A 94 8.39 -16.61 0.38
C ALA A 94 9.35 -17.00 1.52
N LEU A 95 10.22 -16.05 1.86
CA LEU A 95 11.15 -16.11 2.98
C LEU A 95 10.71 -15.06 3.99
N LEU A 96 10.14 -15.47 5.12
CA LEU A 96 9.77 -14.55 6.20
C LEU A 96 10.91 -14.49 7.21
N VAL A 97 11.41 -13.28 7.46
CA VAL A 97 12.64 -13.03 8.23
C VAL A 97 12.31 -12.42 9.58
N ASP A 98 12.70 -13.10 10.66
CA ASP A 98 12.67 -12.50 12.00
C ASP A 98 13.85 -11.54 12.16
N PHE A 99 13.53 -10.27 12.24
CA PHE A 99 14.51 -9.18 12.34
C PHE A 99 14.74 -8.70 13.78
N ARG A 100 13.96 -9.17 14.74
CA ARG A 100 14.04 -8.75 16.15
C ARG A 100 15.41 -8.99 16.81
N PRO A 101 16.14 -10.08 16.51
CA PRO A 101 17.48 -10.28 17.07
C PRO A 101 18.48 -9.17 16.70
N PHE A 102 18.27 -8.49 15.58
CA PHE A 102 19.16 -7.41 15.11
C PHE A 102 19.06 -6.12 15.91
N TYR A 103 18.00 -5.93 16.69
CA TYR A 103 17.91 -4.77 17.59
C TYR A 103 19.08 -4.70 18.59
N ALA A 104 19.62 -5.84 19.02
CA ALA A 104 20.78 -5.89 19.90
C ALA A 104 22.05 -5.28 19.28
N GLN A 105 22.14 -5.27 17.93
CA GLN A 105 23.27 -4.76 17.17
C GLN A 105 22.94 -3.43 16.45
N LYS A 106 21.78 -2.86 16.70
CA LYS A 106 21.25 -1.70 15.95
C LYS A 106 22.24 -0.54 15.86
N ASN A 107 22.84 -0.17 16.98
CA ASN A 107 23.77 0.96 17.03
C ASN A 107 25.06 0.71 16.23
N ASP A 108 25.56 -0.51 16.25
CA ASP A 108 26.74 -0.90 15.45
C ASP A 108 26.42 -0.89 13.96
N ILE A 109 25.23 -1.42 13.59
CA ILE A 109 24.73 -1.39 12.21
C ILE A 109 24.61 0.06 11.72
N TYR A 110 23.99 0.94 12.50
CA TYR A 110 23.84 2.35 12.15
C TYR A 110 25.17 3.08 12.05
N GLY A 111 26.09 2.82 13.00
CA GLY A 111 27.44 3.38 12.96
C GLY A 111 28.21 2.94 11.70
N GLN A 112 28.08 1.67 11.32
CA GLN A 112 28.69 1.17 10.08
C GLN A 112 28.08 1.80 8.83
N MET A 113 26.75 1.96 8.77
CA MET A 113 26.05 2.58 7.64
C MET A 113 26.37 4.07 7.51
N TRP A 114 26.60 4.74 8.63
CA TRP A 114 27.12 6.11 8.61
C TRP A 114 28.55 6.16 8.06
N ALA A 115 29.44 5.30 8.56
CA ALA A 115 30.85 5.27 8.12
C ALA A 115 30.97 4.95 6.63
N ASP A 116 30.14 4.03 6.11
CA ASP A 116 30.24 3.53 4.75
C ASP A 116 29.52 4.41 3.73
N PHE A 117 28.33 4.91 4.08
CA PHE A 117 27.41 5.53 3.14
C PHE A 117 26.88 6.89 3.59
N GLN A 118 27.23 7.35 4.77
CA GLN A 118 26.69 8.59 5.37
C GLN A 118 25.17 8.54 5.57
N VAL A 119 24.63 7.37 5.92
CA VAL A 119 23.20 7.23 6.27
C VAL A 119 22.98 7.78 7.67
N ASP A 120 22.18 8.83 7.78
CA ASP A 120 21.80 9.42 9.07
C ASP A 120 20.72 8.56 9.76
N SER A 121 21.08 7.92 10.87
CA SER A 121 20.13 7.20 11.72
C SER A 121 19.99 7.84 13.11
N LEU A 122 20.61 8.99 13.36
CA LEU A 122 20.51 9.70 14.66
C LEU A 122 19.16 10.37 14.84
N HIS A 123 18.51 10.76 13.74
CA HIS A 123 17.19 11.39 13.71
C HIS A 123 16.06 10.36 13.49
N ALA A 124 16.34 9.08 13.79
CA ALA A 124 15.38 8.01 13.64
C ALA A 124 14.20 8.15 14.62
N TYR A 125 12.98 7.96 14.12
CA TYR A 125 11.77 7.91 14.91
C TYR A 125 10.69 7.06 14.23
N GLY A 126 9.64 6.74 14.97
CA GLY A 126 8.51 5.95 14.47
C GLY A 126 8.94 4.56 14.01
N ASP A 127 8.62 4.22 12.78
CA ASP A 127 8.84 2.91 12.14
C ASP A 127 10.24 2.73 11.52
N TYR A 128 11.16 3.69 11.67
CA TYR A 128 12.49 3.63 11.04
C TYR A 128 13.31 2.44 11.54
N ASP A 129 13.37 2.23 12.85
CA ASP A 129 14.16 1.16 13.45
C ASP A 129 13.67 -0.22 12.99
N GLU A 130 12.36 -0.42 12.97
CA GLU A 130 11.74 -1.67 12.59
C GLU A 130 12.04 -2.01 11.12
N ALA A 131 11.78 -1.06 10.22
CA ALA A 131 12.06 -1.21 8.79
C ALA A 131 13.56 -1.43 8.51
N SER A 132 14.44 -0.70 9.20
CA SER A 132 15.87 -0.79 9.04
C SER A 132 16.42 -2.14 9.48
N MET A 133 15.96 -2.66 10.63
CA MET A 133 16.38 -3.98 11.11
C MET A 133 15.86 -5.09 10.21
N PHE A 134 14.61 -5.00 9.73
CA PHE A 134 14.09 -5.93 8.72
C PHE A 134 14.95 -5.91 7.46
N SER A 135 15.22 -4.74 6.92
CA SER A 135 16.00 -4.57 5.70
C SER A 135 17.40 -5.20 5.81
N TYR A 136 18.08 -4.95 6.92
CA TYR A 136 19.40 -5.52 7.18
C TYR A 136 19.34 -7.05 7.35
N ALA A 137 18.37 -7.56 8.12
CA ALA A 137 18.15 -8.99 8.33
C ALA A 137 17.84 -9.71 7.01
N ALA A 138 16.98 -9.13 6.16
CA ALA A 138 16.66 -9.65 4.84
C ALA A 138 17.89 -9.79 3.96
N ALA A 139 18.77 -8.79 3.95
CA ALA A 139 20.03 -8.84 3.22
C ALA A 139 20.98 -9.95 3.74
N LYS A 140 21.06 -10.12 5.07
CA LYS A 140 21.83 -11.21 5.67
C LYS A 140 21.29 -12.59 5.29
N VAL A 141 19.98 -12.74 5.23
CA VAL A 141 19.32 -13.97 4.76
C VAL A 141 19.63 -14.24 3.28
N VAL A 142 19.56 -13.22 2.43
CA VAL A 142 19.91 -13.35 1.00
C VAL A 142 21.38 -13.70 0.82
N GLU A 143 22.30 -13.09 1.57
CA GLU A 143 23.73 -13.45 1.57
C GLU A 143 23.95 -14.91 1.96
N SER A 144 23.34 -15.37 3.06
CA SER A 144 23.43 -16.76 3.53
C SER A 144 22.91 -17.73 2.47
N PHE A 145 21.73 -17.44 1.89
CA PHE A 145 21.16 -18.27 0.84
C PHE A 145 22.06 -18.32 -0.41
N TYR A 146 22.54 -17.17 -0.85
CA TYR A 146 23.49 -17.10 -1.98
C TYR A 146 24.73 -17.97 -1.76
N ARG A 147 25.34 -17.88 -0.58
CA ARG A 147 26.59 -18.59 -0.27
C ARG A 147 26.42 -20.10 -0.12
N HIS A 148 25.27 -20.56 0.40
CA HIS A 148 25.07 -21.96 0.78
C HIS A 148 24.19 -22.76 -0.19
N VAL A 149 23.36 -22.11 -1.00
CA VAL A 149 22.35 -22.78 -1.85
C VAL A 149 22.65 -22.60 -3.34
N LEU A 150 23.05 -21.38 -3.73
CA LEU A 150 23.15 -21.07 -5.15
C LEU A 150 24.50 -21.48 -5.76
N PRO A 151 24.54 -21.86 -7.04
CA PRO A 151 25.79 -22.08 -7.73
C PRO A 151 26.65 -20.80 -7.75
N ALA A 152 27.97 -20.95 -7.57
CA ALA A 152 28.90 -19.81 -7.54
C ALA A 152 28.87 -18.92 -8.80
N ALA A 153 28.50 -19.49 -9.95
CA ALA A 153 28.38 -18.77 -11.23
C ALA A 153 26.96 -18.22 -11.49
N ALA A 154 26.04 -18.38 -10.54
CA ALA A 154 24.66 -17.90 -10.70
C ALA A 154 24.59 -16.38 -10.79
N LYS A 155 23.82 -15.89 -11.76
CA LYS A 155 23.48 -14.46 -11.89
C LYS A 155 22.31 -14.16 -11.00
N VAL A 156 22.55 -13.41 -9.94
CA VAL A 156 21.55 -13.11 -8.90
C VAL A 156 21.26 -11.62 -8.88
N VAL A 157 19.99 -11.29 -8.70
CA VAL A 157 19.50 -9.92 -8.49
C VAL A 157 18.78 -9.84 -7.16
N TYR A 158 19.05 -8.80 -6.39
CA TYR A 158 18.33 -8.40 -5.20
C TYR A 158 17.61 -7.09 -5.46
N GLN A 159 16.28 -7.14 -5.52
CA GLN A 159 15.43 -5.96 -5.70
C GLN A 159 14.76 -5.59 -4.38
N GLY A 160 14.92 -4.35 -3.97
CA GLY A 160 14.24 -3.78 -2.81
C GLY A 160 13.20 -2.75 -3.21
N HIS A 161 12.08 -2.75 -2.51
CA HIS A 161 10.97 -1.82 -2.70
C HIS A 161 10.85 -0.85 -1.54
N GLU A 162 10.83 0.45 -1.83
CA GLU A 162 10.70 1.56 -0.88
C GLU A 162 11.91 1.72 0.07
N TRP A 163 11.95 2.87 0.76
CA TRP A 163 12.98 3.20 1.73
C TRP A 163 13.18 2.11 2.80
N MET A 164 12.12 1.37 3.10
CA MET A 164 12.10 0.28 4.10
C MET A 164 13.04 -0.89 3.76
N THR A 165 13.54 -0.97 2.54
CA THR A 165 14.49 -2.01 2.10
C THR A 165 15.89 -1.48 1.78
N CYS A 166 16.10 -0.19 1.91
CA CYS A 166 17.32 0.49 1.45
C CYS A 166 18.57 0.07 2.22
N LEU A 167 18.46 -0.13 3.54
CA LEU A 167 19.63 -0.51 4.35
C LEU A 167 20.22 -1.85 3.89
N GLY A 168 19.34 -2.80 3.53
CA GLY A 168 19.74 -4.11 3.01
C GLY A 168 20.35 -4.02 1.61
N LEU A 169 19.83 -3.14 0.75
CA LEU A 169 20.42 -2.88 -0.56
C LEU A 169 21.88 -2.37 -0.43
N LEU A 170 22.09 -1.41 0.47
CA LEU A 170 23.45 -0.89 0.76
C LEU A 170 24.37 -1.98 1.32
N TYR A 171 23.84 -2.85 2.20
CA TYR A 171 24.58 -3.98 2.71
C TYR A 171 25.02 -4.94 1.59
N ILE A 172 24.12 -5.36 0.72
CA ILE A 172 24.42 -6.27 -0.40
C ILE A 172 25.43 -5.63 -1.34
N HIS A 173 25.22 -4.37 -1.71
CA HIS A 173 26.13 -3.63 -2.59
C HIS A 173 27.59 -3.68 -2.09
N LYS A 174 27.79 -3.53 -0.79
CA LYS A 174 29.12 -3.50 -0.20
C LYS A 174 29.70 -4.91 0.05
N HIS A 175 28.91 -5.83 0.61
CA HIS A 175 29.42 -7.09 1.15
C HIS A 175 29.23 -8.29 0.22
N VAL A 176 28.35 -8.19 -0.77
CA VAL A 176 28.07 -9.25 -1.74
C VAL A 176 27.97 -8.67 -3.16
N PRO A 177 29.04 -8.03 -3.66
CA PRO A 177 29.02 -7.30 -4.95
C PRO A 177 28.78 -8.21 -6.17
N GLN A 178 28.70 -9.52 -6.00
CA GLN A 178 28.31 -10.49 -7.03
C GLN A 178 26.81 -10.52 -7.29
N ILE A 179 26.00 -9.96 -6.38
CA ILE A 179 24.55 -9.82 -6.52
C ILE A 179 24.27 -8.42 -7.06
N GLY A 180 23.62 -8.34 -8.23
CA GLY A 180 23.18 -7.06 -8.79
C GLY A 180 22.03 -6.48 -7.94
N THR A 181 22.10 -5.20 -7.62
CA THR A 181 21.13 -4.51 -6.76
C THR A 181 20.17 -3.62 -7.56
N ILE A 182 18.87 -3.75 -7.30
CA ILE A 182 17.83 -2.89 -7.87
C ILE A 182 17.07 -2.23 -6.74
N PHE A 183 16.98 -0.92 -6.75
CA PHE A 183 16.10 -0.16 -5.87
C PHE A 183 14.92 0.38 -6.65
N THR A 184 13.70 0.08 -6.19
CA THR A 184 12.46 0.62 -6.74
C THR A 184 11.77 1.47 -5.69
N THR A 185 11.76 2.79 -5.89
CA THR A 185 10.92 3.69 -5.08
C THR A 185 9.57 3.88 -5.77
N HIS A 186 8.50 3.66 -5.02
CA HIS A 186 7.12 3.88 -5.49
C HIS A 186 6.64 5.30 -5.19
N ALA A 187 7.27 5.95 -4.22
CA ALA A 187 7.05 7.33 -3.83
C ALA A 187 8.27 7.80 -3.04
N THR A 188 8.81 8.97 -3.32
CA THR A 188 9.87 9.47 -2.45
C THR A 188 9.34 9.77 -1.05
N SER A 189 10.04 9.33 0.00
CA SER A 189 9.62 9.57 1.39
C SER A 189 9.45 11.05 1.68
N ILE A 190 10.37 11.87 1.15
CA ILE A 190 10.34 13.32 1.36
C ILE A 190 9.28 14.01 0.49
N GLY A 191 9.04 13.60 -0.75
CA GLY A 191 7.99 14.15 -1.60
C GLY A 191 6.60 13.92 -0.99
N ARG A 192 6.35 12.69 -0.51
CA ARG A 192 5.13 12.36 0.24
C ARG A 192 4.97 13.23 1.49
N SER A 193 6.05 13.48 2.22
CA SER A 193 6.02 14.30 3.42
C SER A 193 5.76 15.79 3.12
N ILE A 194 6.37 16.35 2.07
CA ILE A 194 6.11 17.72 1.61
C ILE A 194 4.62 17.88 1.29
N ALA A 195 4.09 17.01 0.44
CA ALA A 195 2.67 17.04 0.05
C ALA A 195 1.73 16.83 1.26
N GLY A 196 2.04 15.87 2.13
CA GLY A 196 1.25 15.57 3.33
C GLY A 196 1.21 16.70 4.35
N ASN A 197 2.26 17.54 4.39
CA ASN A 197 2.32 18.75 5.21
C ASN A 197 1.76 19.99 4.50
N MET A 198 0.92 19.82 3.51
CA MET A 198 0.22 20.88 2.77
C MET A 198 1.14 21.88 2.06
N LYS A 199 2.39 21.50 1.82
CA LYS A 199 3.30 22.30 1.01
C LYS A 199 3.05 22.00 -0.47
N PRO A 200 3.05 23.01 -1.35
CA PRO A 200 2.81 22.84 -2.78
C PRO A 200 4.03 22.16 -3.43
N LEU A 201 3.99 20.83 -3.53
CA LEU A 201 5.10 20.02 -4.00
C LEU A 201 5.42 20.29 -5.47
N TYR A 202 4.44 20.11 -6.35
CA TYR A 202 4.70 20.12 -7.79
C TYR A 202 4.94 21.52 -8.34
N GLU A 203 4.30 22.52 -7.76
CA GLU A 203 4.45 23.93 -8.13
C GLU A 203 5.87 24.46 -7.86
N TYR A 204 6.53 23.95 -6.82
CA TYR A 204 7.86 24.39 -6.39
C TYR A 204 8.89 23.26 -6.33
N LEU A 205 8.64 22.13 -6.96
CA LEU A 205 9.53 20.97 -6.92
C LEU A 205 10.97 21.33 -7.31
N TRP A 206 11.13 22.19 -8.32
CA TRP A 206 12.42 22.67 -8.81
C TRP A 206 13.17 23.57 -7.81
N ALA A 207 12.50 24.10 -6.81
CA ALA A 207 13.09 24.99 -5.79
C ALA A 207 13.37 24.28 -4.46
N TYR A 208 12.74 23.12 -4.23
CA TYR A 208 13.00 22.34 -3.03
C TYR A 208 14.37 21.65 -3.10
N ARG A 209 15.01 21.58 -1.93
CA ARG A 209 16.18 20.74 -1.70
C ARG A 209 15.80 19.62 -0.75
N GLY A 210 15.99 18.36 -1.15
CA GLY A 210 15.55 17.21 -0.38
C GLY A 210 16.10 17.17 1.03
N ASP A 211 17.41 17.41 1.20
CA ASP A 211 18.06 17.41 2.52
C ASP A 211 17.48 18.51 3.45
N GLN A 212 17.29 19.74 2.93
CA GLN A 212 16.71 20.83 3.70
C GLN A 212 15.26 20.54 4.09
N MET A 213 14.48 19.97 3.17
CA MET A 213 13.09 19.60 3.45
C MET A 213 13.01 18.46 4.45
N ALA A 214 13.98 17.53 4.40
CA ALA A 214 14.07 16.45 5.37
C ALA A 214 14.35 16.98 6.80
N GLU A 215 15.24 17.98 6.94
CA GLU A 215 15.47 18.66 8.22
C GLU A 215 14.21 19.38 8.72
N GLU A 216 13.55 20.14 7.84
CA GLU A 216 12.34 20.92 8.19
C GLU A 216 11.18 20.01 8.62
N LEU A 217 11.03 18.86 7.99
CA LEU A 217 9.91 17.93 8.21
C LEU A 217 10.27 16.74 9.12
N ASN A 218 11.44 16.75 9.73
CA ASN A 218 11.94 15.67 10.58
C ASN A 218 11.96 14.31 9.87
N MET A 219 12.48 14.29 8.63
CA MET A 219 12.54 13.10 7.76
C MET A 219 13.98 12.66 7.46
N GLN A 220 14.99 13.21 8.19
CA GLN A 220 16.41 13.05 7.87
C GLN A 220 16.81 11.60 7.68
N SER A 221 16.46 10.70 8.60
CA SER A 221 16.87 9.31 8.54
C SER A 221 16.24 8.56 7.36
N LYS A 222 14.93 8.71 7.14
CA LYS A 222 14.23 8.08 6.02
C LYS A 222 14.74 8.61 4.67
N HIS A 223 14.87 9.91 4.56
CA HIS A 223 15.39 10.56 3.35
C HIS A 223 16.84 10.17 3.07
N SER A 224 17.69 10.17 4.10
CA SER A 224 19.10 9.83 3.98
C SER A 224 19.30 8.41 3.46
N VAL A 225 18.63 7.41 4.03
CA VAL A 225 18.77 6.01 3.60
C VAL A 225 18.26 5.81 2.18
N GLU A 226 17.14 6.43 1.81
CA GLU A 226 16.57 6.39 0.47
C GLU A 226 17.51 7.02 -0.56
N LYS A 227 18.03 8.21 -0.27
CA LYS A 227 18.98 8.94 -1.12
C LYS A 227 20.28 8.16 -1.35
N GLN A 228 20.84 7.58 -0.29
CA GLN A 228 22.06 6.80 -0.41
C GLN A 228 21.82 5.48 -1.18
N ALA A 229 20.71 4.78 -0.94
CA ALA A 229 20.39 3.61 -1.73
C ALA A 229 20.26 3.96 -3.22
N ALA A 230 19.50 5.00 -3.57
CA ALA A 230 19.38 5.48 -4.94
C ALA A 230 20.73 5.75 -5.61
N LYS A 231 21.71 6.26 -4.84
CA LYS A 231 23.04 6.59 -5.32
C LYS A 231 23.92 5.37 -5.58
N TYR A 232 23.86 4.34 -4.73
CA TYR A 232 24.84 3.26 -4.70
C TYR A 232 24.37 1.97 -5.38
N VAL A 233 23.06 1.73 -5.57
CA VAL A 233 22.58 0.53 -6.27
C VAL A 233 23.00 0.50 -7.74
N ASP A 234 23.04 -0.69 -8.32
CA ASP A 234 23.39 -0.89 -9.73
C ASP A 234 22.30 -0.37 -10.68
N CYS A 235 21.04 -0.40 -10.24
CA CYS A 235 19.92 0.12 -11.01
C CYS A 235 18.89 0.77 -10.07
N PHE A 236 18.63 2.06 -10.30
CA PHE A 236 17.60 2.82 -9.58
C PHE A 236 16.38 3.01 -10.45
N THR A 237 15.21 2.59 -9.97
CA THR A 237 13.96 2.61 -10.73
C THR A 237 12.82 3.26 -9.96
N THR A 238 11.84 3.75 -10.68
CA THR A 238 10.56 4.23 -10.13
C THR A 238 9.39 3.87 -11.04
N VAL A 239 8.18 4.17 -10.60
CA VAL A 239 6.94 3.68 -11.22
C VAL A 239 6.30 4.65 -12.21
N SER A 240 6.72 5.93 -12.23
CA SER A 240 6.13 6.93 -13.13
C SER A 240 7.10 8.08 -13.45
N ASP A 241 6.81 8.82 -14.53
CA ASP A 241 7.60 9.98 -14.92
C ASP A 241 7.55 11.09 -13.87
N ILE A 242 6.41 11.28 -13.18
CA ILE A 242 6.30 12.29 -12.13
C ILE A 242 7.19 11.95 -10.94
N THR A 243 7.23 10.68 -10.53
CA THR A 243 8.14 10.23 -9.46
C THR A 243 9.59 10.27 -9.91
N ALA A 244 9.88 10.04 -11.19
CA ALA A 244 11.24 10.19 -11.71
C ALA A 244 11.74 11.64 -11.60
N VAL A 245 10.86 12.62 -11.81
CA VAL A 245 11.18 14.03 -11.56
C VAL A 245 11.43 14.29 -10.07
N GLU A 246 10.59 13.74 -9.18
CA GLU A 246 10.83 13.83 -7.73
C GLU A 246 12.20 13.26 -7.33
N CYS A 247 12.54 12.06 -7.83
CA CYS A 247 13.84 11.44 -7.56
C CYS A 247 14.99 12.33 -7.96
N ARG A 248 14.94 12.92 -9.14
CA ARG A 248 15.98 13.82 -9.62
C ARG A 248 16.13 15.07 -8.74
N GLU A 249 15.03 15.71 -8.38
CA GLU A 249 15.03 16.99 -7.66
C GLU A 249 15.24 16.82 -6.14
N LEU A 250 14.71 15.74 -5.55
CA LEU A 250 14.73 15.57 -4.09
C LEU A 250 15.79 14.56 -3.60
N LEU A 251 16.14 13.55 -4.40
CA LEU A 251 17.20 12.59 -4.06
C LEU A 251 18.52 12.89 -4.75
N ASP A 252 18.61 13.94 -5.56
CA ASP A 252 19.78 14.31 -6.36
C ASP A 252 20.27 13.16 -7.29
N LYS A 253 19.36 12.26 -7.67
CA LYS A 253 19.68 11.11 -8.50
C LYS A 253 18.56 10.86 -9.52
N PRO A 254 18.81 11.03 -10.82
CA PRO A 254 17.86 10.58 -11.84
C PRO A 254 17.74 9.06 -11.82
N VAL A 255 16.55 8.55 -12.09
CA VAL A 255 16.32 7.12 -12.22
C VAL A 255 16.94 6.56 -13.50
N ASP A 256 17.39 5.31 -13.46
CA ASP A 256 17.92 4.63 -14.64
C ASP A 256 16.78 4.14 -15.55
N VAL A 257 15.64 3.72 -14.96
CA VAL A 257 14.48 3.23 -15.69
C VAL A 257 13.18 3.59 -14.96
N VAL A 258 12.17 4.01 -15.72
CA VAL A 258 10.78 4.09 -15.23
C VAL A 258 10.09 2.77 -15.57
N LEU A 259 9.58 2.08 -14.54
CA LEU A 259 8.89 0.79 -14.62
C LEU A 259 7.46 0.93 -14.10
N PRO A 260 6.48 1.28 -14.95
CA PRO A 260 5.10 1.39 -14.55
C PRO A 260 4.58 0.11 -13.91
N ASN A 261 3.79 0.24 -12.85
CA ASN A 261 3.16 -0.91 -12.21
C ASN A 261 2.21 -1.60 -13.20
N GLY A 262 2.31 -2.92 -13.28
CA GLY A 262 1.37 -3.74 -14.03
C GLY A 262 0.13 -4.02 -13.19
N PHE A 263 -0.96 -4.34 -13.89
CA PHE A 263 -2.20 -4.80 -13.29
C PHE A 263 -2.72 -6.03 -14.04
N GLU A 264 -3.05 -7.08 -13.30
CA GLU A 264 -3.68 -8.27 -13.89
C GLU A 264 -5.19 -8.23 -13.60
N ASP A 265 -6.00 -8.29 -14.65
CA ASP A 265 -7.45 -8.14 -14.58
C ASP A 265 -8.21 -9.48 -14.66
N ASP A 266 -7.53 -10.59 -14.50
CA ASP A 266 -8.09 -11.95 -14.58
C ASP A 266 -9.30 -12.17 -13.65
N PHE A 267 -9.35 -11.44 -12.52
CA PHE A 267 -10.43 -11.52 -11.54
C PHE A 267 -11.66 -10.66 -11.89
N VAL A 268 -11.54 -9.78 -12.89
CA VAL A 268 -12.65 -8.93 -13.31
C VAL A 268 -13.56 -9.72 -14.24
N PRO A 269 -14.82 -9.96 -13.86
CA PRO A 269 -15.75 -10.69 -14.71
C PRO A 269 -16.07 -9.87 -15.97
N ARG A 270 -16.42 -10.57 -17.06
CA ARG A 270 -16.72 -9.95 -18.36
C ARG A 270 -18.10 -10.32 -18.87
N GLY A 271 -18.68 -9.46 -19.72
CA GLY A 271 -19.98 -9.68 -20.35
C GLY A 271 -21.09 -9.88 -19.31
N LYS A 272 -21.96 -10.87 -19.51
CA LYS A 272 -23.12 -11.13 -18.61
C LYS A 272 -22.74 -11.38 -17.15
N ALA A 273 -21.55 -11.94 -16.89
CA ALA A 273 -21.08 -12.14 -15.53
C ALA A 273 -20.75 -10.78 -14.84
N PHE A 274 -20.18 -9.85 -15.59
CA PHE A 274 -19.96 -8.47 -15.12
C PHE A 274 -21.28 -7.77 -14.81
N ASP A 275 -22.27 -7.86 -15.73
CA ASP A 275 -23.58 -7.23 -15.53
C ASP A 275 -24.28 -7.76 -14.27
N ALA A 276 -24.21 -9.08 -14.05
CA ALA A 276 -24.79 -9.70 -12.86
C ALA A 276 -24.09 -9.25 -11.58
N GLN A 277 -22.76 -9.21 -11.56
CA GLN A 277 -21.99 -8.73 -10.40
C GLN A 277 -22.26 -7.25 -10.14
N ARG A 278 -22.29 -6.41 -11.18
CA ARG A 278 -22.62 -5.00 -11.08
C ARG A 278 -23.98 -4.78 -10.44
N MET A 279 -25.01 -5.51 -10.88
CA MET A 279 -26.37 -5.40 -10.31
C MET A 279 -26.39 -5.82 -8.83
N ALA A 280 -25.67 -6.91 -8.48
CA ALA A 280 -25.58 -7.37 -7.10
C ALA A 280 -24.90 -6.30 -6.21
N ALA A 281 -23.77 -5.76 -6.65
CA ALA A 281 -23.03 -4.70 -5.95
C ALA A 281 -23.87 -3.43 -5.77
N ARG A 282 -24.54 -2.95 -6.83
CA ARG A 282 -25.44 -1.79 -6.74
C ARG A 282 -26.54 -2.01 -5.71
N LYS A 283 -27.14 -3.20 -5.70
CA LYS A 283 -28.17 -3.54 -4.72
C LYS A 283 -27.67 -3.39 -3.29
N VAL A 284 -26.46 -3.88 -2.98
CA VAL A 284 -25.86 -3.75 -1.64
C VAL A 284 -25.61 -2.28 -1.30
N LEU A 285 -24.99 -1.51 -2.20
CA LEU A 285 -24.71 -0.08 -1.99
C LEU A 285 -26.00 0.71 -1.72
N LEU A 286 -27.03 0.51 -2.54
CA LEU A 286 -28.33 1.19 -2.39
C LEU A 286 -29.08 0.74 -1.14
N GLN A 287 -29.02 -0.54 -0.76
CA GLN A 287 -29.62 -1.03 0.49
C GLN A 287 -29.01 -0.36 1.72
N VAL A 288 -27.67 -0.25 1.76
CA VAL A 288 -26.96 0.42 2.85
C VAL A 288 -27.34 1.90 2.89
N ALA A 289 -27.32 2.59 1.74
CA ALA A 289 -27.69 4.00 1.65
C ALA A 289 -29.13 4.24 2.11
N ASN A 290 -30.09 3.43 1.66
CA ASN A 290 -31.51 3.53 2.05
C ASN A 290 -31.72 3.27 3.54
N ALA A 291 -31.06 2.22 4.08
CA ALA A 291 -31.17 1.90 5.49
C ALA A 291 -30.58 3.00 6.40
N LEU A 292 -29.52 3.65 5.96
CA LEU A 292 -28.83 4.72 6.70
C LEU A 292 -29.62 6.03 6.65
N THR A 293 -30.04 6.44 5.44
CA THR A 293 -30.60 7.78 5.20
C THR A 293 -32.12 7.84 5.25
N GLY A 294 -32.81 6.68 5.26
CA GLY A 294 -34.29 6.62 5.16
C GLY A 294 -34.81 7.06 3.78
N ASP A 295 -33.94 7.12 2.78
CA ASP A 295 -34.30 7.51 1.42
C ASP A 295 -34.76 6.28 0.60
N ARG A 296 -35.21 6.52 -0.63
CA ARG A 296 -35.56 5.49 -1.61
C ARG A 296 -34.73 5.70 -2.88
N PHE A 297 -33.51 5.24 -2.80
CA PHE A 297 -32.62 5.13 -3.96
C PHE A 297 -32.97 3.86 -4.73
N ASP A 298 -32.94 3.97 -6.05
CA ASP A 298 -33.30 2.93 -7.01
C ASP A 298 -32.25 2.79 -8.12
N ASP A 299 -32.53 1.99 -9.12
CA ASP A 299 -31.61 1.72 -10.24
C ASP A 299 -31.28 2.96 -11.08
N GLN A 300 -32.07 4.04 -10.99
CA GLN A 300 -31.83 5.31 -11.68
C GLN A 300 -30.91 6.23 -10.87
N THR A 301 -30.60 5.90 -9.64
CA THR A 301 -29.73 6.67 -8.76
C THR A 301 -28.28 6.56 -9.24
N LEU A 302 -27.58 7.68 -9.36
CA LEU A 302 -26.15 7.70 -9.66
C LEU A 302 -25.36 7.36 -8.39
N ILE A 303 -24.49 6.36 -8.51
CA ILE A 303 -23.57 5.97 -7.43
C ILE A 303 -22.17 6.43 -7.80
N VAL A 304 -21.59 7.29 -6.94
CA VAL A 304 -20.25 7.86 -7.13
C VAL A 304 -19.39 7.49 -5.93
N SER A 305 -18.14 7.12 -6.14
CA SER A 305 -17.26 6.82 -5.01
C SER A 305 -15.87 7.40 -5.15
N THR A 306 -15.20 7.54 -4.02
CA THR A 306 -13.75 7.67 -3.90
C THR A 306 -13.25 6.68 -2.86
N SER A 307 -12.04 6.16 -3.05
CA SER A 307 -11.43 5.21 -2.13
C SER A 307 -9.92 5.40 -2.05
N GLY A 308 -9.29 4.77 -1.08
CA GLY A 308 -7.85 4.82 -0.89
C GLY A 308 -7.46 4.88 0.58
N ARG A 309 -6.19 5.19 0.87
CA ARG A 309 -5.71 5.42 2.23
C ARG A 309 -6.25 6.74 2.78
N TYR A 310 -6.41 6.82 4.09
CA TYR A 310 -6.88 8.04 4.76
C TYR A 310 -5.79 9.14 4.79
N GLU A 311 -5.38 9.56 3.62
CA GLU A 311 -4.52 10.73 3.42
C GLU A 311 -5.38 11.88 2.89
N PHE A 312 -6.03 12.61 3.79
CA PHE A 312 -7.14 13.54 3.52
C PHE A 312 -6.89 14.48 2.33
N ARG A 313 -5.69 15.09 2.25
CA ARG A 313 -5.30 15.96 1.15
C ARG A 313 -4.65 15.19 0.00
N ASN A 314 -3.69 14.30 0.31
CA ASN A 314 -2.94 13.61 -0.74
C ASN A 314 -3.84 12.78 -1.65
N LYS A 315 -4.89 12.17 -1.10
CA LYS A 315 -5.89 11.42 -1.86
C LYS A 315 -7.08 12.28 -2.32
N GLY A 316 -7.04 13.61 -2.09
CA GLY A 316 -8.05 14.53 -2.55
C GLY A 316 -9.43 14.31 -1.95
N ILE A 317 -9.51 13.73 -0.75
CA ILE A 317 -10.78 13.51 -0.06
C ILE A 317 -11.50 14.84 0.15
N ASP A 318 -10.77 15.89 0.51
CA ASP A 318 -11.26 17.26 0.61
C ASP A 318 -11.85 17.78 -0.71
N VAL A 319 -11.18 17.54 -1.82
CA VAL A 319 -11.65 17.93 -3.16
C VAL A 319 -12.92 17.17 -3.53
N PHE A 320 -12.98 15.87 -3.20
CA PHE A 320 -14.17 15.05 -3.45
C PHE A 320 -15.38 15.55 -2.63
N ILE A 321 -15.20 15.82 -1.33
CA ILE A 321 -16.26 16.35 -0.47
C ILE A 321 -16.78 17.69 -1.01
N GLU A 322 -15.87 18.60 -1.37
CA GLU A 322 -16.23 19.91 -1.95
C GLU A 322 -16.97 19.77 -3.29
N ALA A 323 -16.53 18.83 -4.13
CA ALA A 323 -17.21 18.58 -5.42
C ALA A 323 -18.65 18.06 -5.19
N ILE A 324 -18.85 17.12 -4.28
CA ILE A 324 -20.18 16.61 -3.92
C ILE A 324 -21.03 17.72 -3.26
N HIS A 325 -20.43 18.55 -2.41
CA HIS A 325 -21.13 19.71 -1.84
C HIS A 325 -21.64 20.68 -2.92
N ARG A 326 -20.83 21.00 -3.93
CA ARG A 326 -21.27 21.84 -5.04
C ARG A 326 -22.34 21.18 -5.89
N LEU A 327 -22.27 19.85 -6.06
CA LEU A 327 -23.24 19.09 -6.81
C LEU A 327 -24.65 19.16 -6.20
N ARG A 328 -24.80 19.35 -4.88
CA ARG A 328 -26.08 19.55 -4.18
C ARG A 328 -26.88 20.73 -4.71
N ARG A 329 -26.22 21.74 -5.28
CA ARG A 329 -26.84 22.97 -5.83
C ARG A 329 -27.13 22.87 -7.33
N ALA A 330 -26.67 21.79 -7.98
CA ALA A 330 -26.88 21.61 -9.42
C ALA A 330 -28.31 21.09 -9.71
N PRO A 331 -28.90 21.49 -10.84
CA PRO A 331 -30.20 20.93 -11.28
C PRO A 331 -30.01 19.51 -11.82
N LEU A 332 -29.99 18.53 -10.94
CA LEU A 332 -29.76 17.14 -11.32
C LEU A 332 -31.09 16.45 -11.69
N PRO A 333 -31.14 15.69 -12.80
CA PRO A 333 -32.31 14.90 -13.16
C PRO A 333 -32.48 13.68 -12.25
N GLN A 334 -31.41 13.15 -11.69
CA GLN A 334 -31.37 11.93 -10.87
C GLN A 334 -30.92 12.24 -9.45
N LYS A 335 -31.25 11.32 -8.52
CA LYS A 335 -30.63 11.30 -7.18
C LYS A 335 -29.17 10.82 -7.30
N VAL A 336 -28.32 11.28 -6.38
CA VAL A 336 -26.92 10.88 -6.31
C VAL A 336 -26.62 10.39 -4.89
N VAL A 337 -26.02 9.23 -4.78
CA VAL A 337 -25.39 8.78 -3.55
C VAL A 337 -23.88 8.63 -3.78
N ALA A 338 -23.11 9.32 -2.95
CA ALA A 338 -21.66 9.29 -3.00
C ALA A 338 -21.08 8.57 -1.78
N PHE A 339 -20.03 7.78 -1.99
CA PHE A 339 -19.35 7.05 -0.91
C PHE A 339 -17.88 7.49 -0.82
N ILE A 340 -17.41 7.69 0.42
CA ILE A 340 -15.99 7.82 0.75
C ILE A 340 -15.57 6.52 1.42
N GLU A 341 -14.91 5.65 0.69
CA GLU A 341 -14.51 4.29 1.10
C GLU A 341 -13.02 4.32 1.53
N VAL A 342 -12.78 4.90 2.71
CA VAL A 342 -11.42 5.17 3.21
C VAL A 342 -11.30 4.69 4.65
N PRO A 343 -10.42 3.71 4.97
CA PRO A 343 -10.32 3.16 6.31
C PRO A 343 -9.82 4.21 7.31
N GLY A 344 -10.70 4.55 8.26
CA GLY A 344 -10.40 5.43 9.39
C GLY A 344 -10.06 4.65 10.67
N TRP A 345 -9.99 5.35 11.80
CA TRP A 345 -9.81 4.71 13.11
C TRP A 345 -11.15 4.15 13.60
N VAL A 346 -11.55 3.03 12.99
CA VAL A 346 -12.85 2.40 13.17
C VAL A 346 -12.93 1.61 14.47
N ALA A 347 -14.02 1.80 15.23
CA ALA A 347 -14.33 1.03 16.43
C ALA A 347 -15.17 -0.23 16.11
N GLY A 348 -16.01 -0.17 15.05
CA GLY A 348 -16.85 -1.28 14.61
C GLY A 348 -18.04 -0.82 13.78
N PRO A 349 -18.80 -1.77 13.20
CA PRO A 349 -20.02 -1.46 12.46
C PRO A 349 -21.11 -0.88 13.38
N ARG A 350 -21.95 -0.01 12.85
CA ARG A 350 -23.08 0.56 13.57
C ARG A 350 -24.17 -0.50 13.80
N GLU A 351 -24.51 -0.77 15.06
CA GLU A 351 -25.51 -1.76 15.43
C GLU A 351 -26.92 -1.40 14.95
N ASP A 352 -27.29 -0.11 14.98
CA ASP A 352 -28.60 0.39 14.52
C ASP A 352 -28.75 0.21 13.00
N LEU A 353 -27.69 0.47 12.22
CA LEU A 353 -27.66 0.21 10.79
C LEU A 353 -27.74 -1.29 10.48
N GLN A 354 -26.98 -2.12 11.21
CA GLN A 354 -27.06 -3.58 11.09
C GLN A 354 -28.48 -4.11 11.38
N ALA A 355 -29.13 -3.56 12.40
CA ALA A 355 -30.49 -3.95 12.75
C ALA A 355 -31.48 -3.65 11.61
N ARG A 356 -31.37 -2.46 10.98
CA ARG A 356 -32.18 -2.10 9.80
C ARG A 356 -31.91 -3.04 8.62
N LEU A 357 -30.65 -3.29 8.30
CA LEU A 357 -30.27 -4.18 7.19
C LEU A 357 -30.82 -5.62 7.40
N ARG A 358 -30.68 -6.16 8.63
CA ARG A 358 -31.18 -7.49 8.95
C ARG A 358 -32.72 -7.60 8.93
N SER A 359 -33.44 -6.51 9.20
CA SER A 359 -34.89 -6.53 9.18
C SER A 359 -35.50 -6.70 7.79
N GLY A 360 -34.76 -6.33 6.75
CA GLY A 360 -35.22 -6.31 5.36
C GLY A 360 -36.34 -5.32 5.09
N GLN A 361 -36.67 -4.44 6.05
CA GLN A 361 -37.71 -3.45 5.93
C GLN A 361 -37.22 -2.17 5.26
N THR A 362 -38.17 -1.43 4.68
CA THR A 362 -37.94 -0.08 4.15
C THR A 362 -38.21 0.95 5.25
N PHE A 363 -37.37 1.95 5.35
CA PHE A 363 -37.45 3.02 6.33
C PHE A 363 -37.64 4.36 5.62
N ASP A 364 -38.50 5.21 6.14
CA ASP A 364 -38.76 6.57 5.61
C ASP A 364 -38.18 7.66 6.54
N THR A 365 -37.36 7.25 7.50
CA THR A 365 -36.64 8.16 8.41
C THR A 365 -35.15 7.82 8.46
N PRO A 366 -34.27 8.82 8.46
CA PRO A 366 -32.83 8.57 8.62
C PRO A 366 -32.52 7.99 10.00
N LEU A 367 -31.39 7.33 10.12
CA LEU A 367 -30.75 7.08 11.42
C LEU A 367 -30.20 8.38 12.00
N ASP A 368 -29.96 8.38 13.30
CA ASP A 368 -29.21 9.48 13.91
C ASP A 368 -27.84 9.61 13.23
N ASN A 369 -27.47 10.83 12.83
CA ASN A 369 -26.22 11.09 12.10
C ASN A 369 -26.01 10.16 10.88
N PRO A 370 -26.81 10.30 9.81
CA PRO A 370 -26.84 9.37 8.68
C PRO A 370 -25.70 9.60 7.66
N ILE A 371 -24.48 9.90 8.14
CA ILE A 371 -23.32 10.20 7.31
C ILE A 371 -22.22 9.14 7.42
N CYS A 372 -22.26 8.24 8.40
CA CYS A 372 -21.22 7.27 8.64
C CYS A 372 -21.79 5.87 8.83
N THR A 373 -21.17 4.86 8.22
CA THR A 373 -21.62 3.45 8.30
C THR A 373 -21.08 2.70 9.52
N HIS A 374 -19.97 3.18 10.07
CA HIS A 374 -19.29 2.56 11.22
C HIS A 374 -19.02 3.60 12.30
N CYS A 375 -18.88 3.14 13.54
CA CYS A 375 -18.46 3.96 14.65
C CYS A 375 -16.95 4.20 14.59
N LEU A 376 -16.50 5.40 14.88
CA LEU A 376 -15.09 5.75 15.01
C LEU A 376 -14.71 5.85 16.49
N HIS A 377 -13.45 5.52 16.83
CA HIS A 377 -12.92 5.74 18.18
C HIS A 377 -12.85 7.23 18.54
N ASP A 378 -12.58 8.10 17.56
CA ASP A 378 -12.57 9.55 17.72
C ASP A 378 -13.25 10.23 16.52
N ALA A 379 -14.57 10.30 16.56
CA ALA A 379 -15.37 10.97 15.53
C ALA A 379 -15.25 12.50 15.59
N ALA A 380 -14.89 13.06 16.75
CA ALA A 380 -14.83 14.51 16.94
C ALA A 380 -13.64 15.16 16.22
N SER A 381 -12.51 14.44 16.13
CA SER A 381 -11.31 14.90 15.42
C SER A 381 -11.21 14.40 13.96
N ASP A 382 -12.17 13.60 13.52
CA ASP A 382 -12.16 13.05 12.16
C ASP A 382 -12.34 14.14 11.10
N ARG A 383 -11.41 14.21 10.15
CA ARG A 383 -11.36 15.28 9.15
C ARG A 383 -12.48 15.19 8.12
N VAL A 384 -12.93 13.99 7.75
CA VAL A 384 -14.05 13.79 6.82
C VAL A 384 -15.32 14.28 7.47
N LEU A 385 -15.63 13.80 8.68
CA LEU A 385 -16.82 14.21 9.43
C LEU A 385 -16.78 15.71 9.75
N GLY A 386 -15.63 16.24 10.14
CA GLY A 386 -15.43 17.66 10.41
C GLY A 386 -15.73 18.54 9.19
N MET A 387 -15.24 18.15 8.00
CA MET A 387 -15.53 18.89 6.76
C MET A 387 -16.99 18.77 6.33
N MET A 388 -17.58 17.57 6.42
CA MET A 388 -19.01 17.37 6.10
C MET A 388 -19.89 18.23 7.00
N ASN A 389 -19.62 18.25 8.32
CA ASN A 389 -20.34 19.09 9.27
C ASN A 389 -20.18 20.59 8.97
N TYR A 390 -18.94 21.04 8.68
CA TYR A 390 -18.67 22.43 8.32
C TYR A 390 -19.45 22.89 7.08
N LEU A 391 -19.58 22.00 6.08
CA LEU A 391 -20.34 22.27 4.85
C LEU A 391 -21.85 22.02 4.96
N GLY A 392 -22.34 21.63 6.13
CA GLY A 392 -23.75 21.34 6.37
C GLY A 392 -24.27 20.14 5.56
N MET A 393 -23.46 19.10 5.38
CA MET A 393 -23.80 17.87 4.65
C MET A 393 -24.30 16.82 5.66
N HIS A 394 -25.61 16.84 5.92
CA HIS A 394 -26.24 15.99 6.95
C HIS A 394 -27.13 14.88 6.38
N ASN A 395 -27.17 14.72 5.06
CA ASN A 395 -28.00 13.73 4.37
C ASN A 395 -29.50 13.83 4.74
N ALA A 396 -30.04 15.07 4.86
CA ALA A 396 -31.44 15.28 5.13
C ALA A 396 -32.35 14.70 4.02
N LEU A 397 -33.58 14.26 4.36
CA LEU A 397 -34.49 13.54 3.45
C LEU A 397 -34.78 14.31 2.14
N ASP A 398 -34.85 15.63 2.20
CA ASP A 398 -35.11 16.51 1.04
C ASP A 398 -33.91 16.71 0.12
N GLU A 399 -32.70 16.29 0.55
CA GLU A 399 -31.49 16.41 -0.27
C GLU A 399 -31.44 15.33 -1.35
N ARG A 400 -31.21 15.74 -2.59
CA ARG A 400 -31.08 14.81 -3.74
C ARG A 400 -29.69 14.17 -3.85
N VAL A 401 -28.69 14.74 -3.18
CA VAL A 401 -27.30 14.27 -3.17
C VAL A 401 -26.94 13.92 -1.74
N LYS A 402 -26.57 12.67 -1.51
CA LYS A 402 -26.09 12.19 -0.23
C LYS A 402 -24.61 11.86 -0.30
N LEU A 403 -23.90 12.05 0.81
CA LEU A 403 -22.51 11.65 0.95
C LEU A 403 -22.37 10.77 2.19
N ILE A 404 -21.89 9.55 2.00
CA ILE A 404 -21.77 8.53 3.05
C ILE A 404 -20.29 8.19 3.25
N PHE A 405 -19.82 8.31 4.48
CA PHE A 405 -18.48 7.91 4.87
C PHE A 405 -18.46 6.43 5.31
N VAL A 406 -17.55 5.66 4.71
CA VAL A 406 -17.34 4.22 4.96
C VAL A 406 -15.91 4.05 5.50
N PRO A 407 -15.70 4.23 6.83
CA PRO A 407 -14.37 4.29 7.44
C PRO A 407 -13.76 2.91 7.74
N CYS A 408 -13.94 1.93 6.87
CA CYS A 408 -13.41 0.58 7.11
C CYS A 408 -12.78 -0.02 5.87
N TYR A 409 -11.99 -1.08 6.07
CA TYR A 409 -11.55 -1.95 4.99
C TYR A 409 -12.71 -2.83 4.52
N LEU A 410 -13.02 -2.79 3.23
CA LEU A 410 -14.05 -3.61 2.60
C LEU A 410 -13.46 -4.98 2.24
N THR A 411 -13.35 -5.85 3.24
CA THR A 411 -12.75 -7.20 3.11
C THR A 411 -13.78 -8.29 2.83
N GLY A 412 -15.08 -7.95 2.85
CA GLY A 412 -16.18 -8.91 2.81
C GLY A 412 -16.69 -9.34 4.20
N GLN A 413 -16.10 -8.81 5.28
CA GLN A 413 -16.46 -9.12 6.66
C GLN A 413 -16.57 -7.84 7.53
N ASP A 414 -16.88 -6.70 6.90
CA ASP A 414 -16.95 -5.40 7.56
C ASP A 414 -18.20 -5.22 8.45
N GLY A 415 -19.16 -6.12 8.36
CA GLY A 415 -20.37 -6.13 9.17
C GLY A 415 -21.52 -5.25 8.64
N ILE A 416 -21.32 -4.50 7.57
CA ILE A 416 -22.32 -3.64 6.91
C ILE A 416 -22.54 -4.08 5.46
N PHE A 417 -21.53 -3.97 4.61
CA PHE A 417 -21.61 -4.35 3.20
C PHE A 417 -21.39 -5.84 3.02
N ASN A 418 -20.44 -6.42 3.74
CA ASN A 418 -20.01 -7.82 3.68
C ASN A 418 -19.67 -8.32 2.27
N GLU A 419 -19.15 -7.41 1.45
CA GLU A 419 -18.68 -7.65 0.10
C GLU A 419 -17.26 -7.08 -0.07
N PRO A 420 -16.38 -7.79 -0.79
CA PRO A 420 -15.04 -7.28 -1.04
C PRO A 420 -15.06 -5.99 -1.88
N TYR A 421 -14.06 -5.12 -1.66
CA TYR A 421 -13.93 -3.83 -2.34
C TYR A 421 -14.11 -3.93 -3.87
N TYR A 422 -13.41 -4.85 -4.53
CA TYR A 422 -13.49 -5.00 -5.99
C TYR A 422 -14.86 -5.50 -6.49
N HIS A 423 -15.68 -6.11 -5.64
CA HIS A 423 -17.06 -6.40 -5.97
C HIS A 423 -17.91 -5.13 -5.91
N LEU A 424 -17.77 -4.34 -4.83
CA LEU A 424 -18.56 -3.12 -4.62
C LEU A 424 -18.22 -2.04 -5.64
N VAL A 425 -16.95 -1.85 -5.97
CA VAL A 425 -16.52 -0.82 -6.95
C VAL A 425 -17.17 -1.00 -8.32
N GLY A 426 -17.42 -2.25 -8.73
CA GLY A 426 -18.14 -2.56 -9.97
C GLY A 426 -19.59 -2.06 -9.99
N GLY A 427 -20.19 -1.79 -8.83
CA GLY A 427 -21.54 -1.24 -8.68
C GLY A 427 -21.64 0.27 -8.91
N ASN A 428 -20.53 1.00 -8.86
CA ASN A 428 -20.50 2.44 -9.05
C ASN A 428 -20.75 2.83 -10.53
N ASP A 429 -21.29 4.01 -10.74
CA ASP A 429 -21.38 4.64 -12.06
C ASP A 429 -20.12 5.44 -12.37
N LEU A 430 -19.50 6.00 -11.32
CA LEU A 430 -18.27 6.79 -11.44
C LEU A 430 -17.43 6.65 -10.19
N CYS A 431 -16.15 6.30 -10.36
CA CYS A 431 -15.14 6.39 -9.32
C CYS A 431 -14.26 7.61 -9.60
N VAL A 432 -14.02 8.44 -8.58
CA VAL A 432 -13.27 9.71 -8.69
C VAL A 432 -12.12 9.69 -7.70
N TYR A 433 -10.90 9.82 -8.19
CA TYR A 433 -9.67 9.81 -7.40
C TYR A 433 -8.92 11.13 -7.58
N PRO A 434 -9.36 12.23 -6.92
CA PRO A 434 -8.81 13.58 -7.16
C PRO A 434 -7.51 13.80 -6.38
N SER A 435 -6.61 12.81 -6.41
CA SER A 435 -5.37 12.84 -5.64
C SER A 435 -4.50 14.03 -6.01
N TYR A 436 -3.97 14.72 -5.01
CA TYR A 436 -2.89 15.69 -5.18
C TYR A 436 -1.54 14.97 -5.31
N TYR A 437 -1.31 13.96 -4.48
CA TYR A 437 -0.11 13.15 -4.50
C TYR A 437 -0.45 11.69 -4.83
N GLU A 438 -0.17 11.29 -6.05
CA GLU A 438 -0.40 9.94 -6.56
C GLU A 438 0.75 9.53 -7.47
N PRO A 439 1.76 8.85 -6.94
CA PRO A 439 2.93 8.41 -7.72
C PRO A 439 2.57 7.47 -8.86
N TRP A 440 1.54 6.65 -8.64
CA TRP A 440 0.95 5.75 -9.63
C TRP A 440 -0.50 5.47 -9.25
N GLY A 441 -1.45 5.79 -10.13
CA GLY A 441 -2.89 5.62 -9.95
C GLY A 441 -3.56 4.89 -11.09
#